data_5f958912d323dc530ee023994004e62e
#
_entry.id   5f958912d323dc530ee023994004e62e
#
_cell.length_a   1.000
_cell.length_b   1.000
_cell.length_c   1.000
_cell.angle_alpha   90.00
_cell.angle_beta   90.00
_cell.angle_gamma   90.00
#
_symmetry.space_group_name_H-M   'P 1'
#
loop_
_entity.id
_entity.type
_entity.pdbx_description
1 polymer ?
#
loop_
_entity_poly.entity_id
_entity_poly.type
_entity_poly.pdbx_seq_one_letter_code
_entity_poly.pdbx_strand_id
1 'polypeptide(L)'
;MHSSESSGALSTPQLVKRLILLLGISLLAGVLLGALGLNVHQQIATAVFLAIILGTLFFWNFRLAIAFLGIAVLIFTRSLNIPHFVESAALPVILFLVGMMIIVGALRDLGLFTWVVQVIVSMPNMTGRRFIITVAVASALLACAVDEVTSIIFIATLVFQVCNRLKLNPAPYVIICVLCTNVGSSGTMLGNPVGIYIGTQAGLTFQDFLIWAFPVMLIALAVTVGLTIFWFRRELAEFDVRLQERIERNLSLVPKVTVPYKQGLALLVITILFIASHHHLEQLFHLDTNSILLVAPLACAGVIMIIRHNRARHYVERDVDWWTLLFFMLLFAIAGTLEYTQVTVLMAERFEHSFGHNLTVLVPVIMATTAIGSAFVDNVIFVAAFCPVVKELGQSVHAMPLWWALLFGACFGGNITMIGSTANIVALGMLEKNYKTQIGFWRWLGIGALSAGVACLVAWALLMLTSPLMP
;
A
#
# COMPACT_ATOMS: atom_id res chain seq x y z
N MET A 1 11.76 23.52 -15.60
CA MET A 1 12.48 23.67 -14.34
C MET A 1 13.19 22.35 -14.06
N HIS A 2 14.35 22.19 -14.66
CA HIS A 2 15.24 21.03 -14.51
C HIS A 2 16.40 21.46 -13.63
N SER A 3 16.45 21.06 -12.36
CA SER A 3 17.71 21.07 -11.57
C SER A 3 17.44 20.64 -10.12
N SER A 4 17.08 19.39 -9.86
CA SER A 4 17.18 18.81 -8.51
C SER A 4 17.26 17.27 -8.49
N GLU A 5 17.66 16.64 -9.59
CA GLU A 5 17.82 15.17 -9.67
C GLU A 5 19.24 14.66 -9.32
N SER A 6 20.12 15.46 -8.75
CA SER A 6 21.55 15.10 -8.66
C SER A 6 22.04 14.54 -7.32
N SER A 7 21.18 14.27 -6.32
CA SER A 7 21.68 13.77 -5.01
C SER A 7 21.59 12.25 -4.81
N GLY A 8 21.22 11.48 -5.84
CA GLY A 8 21.09 10.01 -5.75
C GLY A 8 21.54 9.25 -7.00
N ALA A 9 22.11 9.90 -8.00
CA ALA A 9 22.54 9.22 -9.23
C ALA A 9 23.72 8.28 -8.92
N LEU A 10 23.49 6.96 -9.11
CA LEU A 10 24.56 5.96 -9.03
C LEU A 10 25.64 6.27 -10.07
N SER A 11 26.91 6.24 -9.68
CA SER A 11 27.98 6.29 -10.65
C SER A 11 27.93 5.07 -11.58
N THR A 12 28.33 5.23 -12.84
CA THR A 12 28.32 4.13 -13.82
C THR A 12 28.97 2.84 -13.31
N PRO A 13 30.13 2.88 -12.60
CA PRO A 13 30.73 1.67 -12.03
C PRO A 13 29.86 1.02 -10.95
N GLN A 14 29.22 1.81 -10.10
CA GLN A 14 28.30 1.30 -9.05
C GLN A 14 27.05 0.67 -9.67
N LEU A 15 26.50 1.27 -10.71
CA LEU A 15 25.37 0.74 -11.46
C LEU A 15 25.71 -0.61 -12.07
N VAL A 16 26.84 -0.71 -12.78
CA VAL A 16 27.31 -1.96 -13.40
C VAL A 16 27.54 -3.05 -12.35
N LYS A 17 28.22 -2.72 -11.24
CA LYS A 17 28.44 -3.67 -10.15
C LYS A 17 27.14 -4.23 -9.56
N ARG A 18 26.15 -3.37 -9.33
CA ARG A 18 24.82 -3.80 -8.80
C ARG A 18 24.05 -4.62 -9.82
N LEU A 19 24.12 -4.28 -11.12
CA LEU A 19 23.49 -5.08 -12.18
C LEU A 19 24.12 -6.47 -12.30
N ILE A 20 25.45 -6.57 -12.26
CA ILE A 20 26.16 -7.86 -12.26
C ILE A 20 25.74 -8.69 -11.04
N LEU A 21 25.65 -8.07 -9.86
CA LEU A 21 25.20 -8.73 -8.63
C LEU A 21 23.77 -9.24 -8.77
N LEU A 22 22.85 -8.42 -9.26
CA LEU A 22 21.44 -8.77 -9.52
C LEU A 22 21.34 -9.97 -10.46
N LEU A 23 21.98 -9.89 -11.62
CA LEU A 23 21.97 -10.97 -12.62
C LEU A 23 22.63 -12.24 -12.06
N GLY A 24 23.75 -12.09 -11.37
CA GLY A 24 24.48 -13.23 -10.76
C GLY A 24 23.64 -13.96 -9.72
N ILE A 25 22.98 -13.25 -8.81
CA ILE A 25 22.10 -13.86 -7.79
C ILE A 25 20.89 -14.52 -8.45
N SER A 26 20.25 -13.85 -9.41
CA SER A 26 19.05 -14.38 -10.07
C SER A 26 19.37 -15.63 -10.91
N LEU A 27 20.46 -15.64 -11.64
CA LEU A 27 20.92 -16.80 -12.42
C LEU A 27 21.34 -17.96 -11.50
N LEU A 28 22.09 -17.66 -10.44
CA LEU A 28 22.49 -18.67 -9.46
C LEU A 28 21.26 -19.32 -8.81
N ALA A 29 20.28 -18.53 -8.42
CA ALA A 29 19.02 -19.03 -7.87
C ALA A 29 18.31 -19.95 -8.87
N GLY A 30 18.21 -19.53 -10.16
CA GLY A 30 17.63 -20.36 -11.22
C GLY A 30 18.35 -21.72 -11.35
N VAL A 31 19.68 -21.73 -11.38
CA VAL A 31 20.48 -22.96 -11.48
C VAL A 31 20.30 -23.86 -10.24
N LEU A 32 20.30 -23.27 -9.04
CA LEU A 32 20.09 -24.03 -7.80
C LEU A 32 18.70 -24.68 -7.75
N LEU A 33 17.67 -23.98 -8.26
CA LEU A 33 16.32 -24.54 -8.38
C LEU A 33 16.26 -25.70 -9.35
N GLY A 34 17.09 -25.68 -10.41
CA GLY A 34 17.26 -26.83 -11.31
C GLY A 34 17.80 -28.07 -10.61
N ALA A 35 18.74 -27.90 -9.69
CA ALA A 35 19.25 -29.00 -8.86
C ALA A 35 18.18 -29.56 -7.89
N LEU A 36 17.15 -28.79 -7.58
CA LEU A 36 15.99 -29.21 -6.78
C LEU A 36 14.86 -29.86 -7.64
N GLY A 37 15.10 -30.06 -8.94
CA GLY A 37 14.18 -30.77 -9.84
C GLY A 37 13.19 -29.88 -10.57
N LEU A 38 13.31 -28.54 -10.52
CA LEU A 38 12.46 -27.64 -11.30
C LEU A 38 12.81 -27.69 -12.79
N ASN A 39 11.79 -27.67 -13.65
CA ASN A 39 12.00 -27.59 -15.08
C ASN A 39 12.53 -26.22 -15.54
N VAL A 40 13.04 -26.13 -16.77
CA VAL A 40 13.68 -24.90 -17.30
C VAL A 40 12.76 -23.67 -17.25
N HIS A 41 11.46 -23.83 -17.57
CA HIS A 41 10.50 -22.72 -17.52
C HIS A 41 10.25 -22.22 -16.11
N GLN A 42 10.18 -23.12 -15.13
CA GLN A 42 10.08 -22.80 -13.70
C GLN A 42 11.33 -22.06 -13.19
N GLN A 43 12.51 -22.52 -13.60
CA GLN A 43 13.78 -21.86 -13.26
C GLN A 43 13.83 -20.43 -13.79
N ILE A 44 13.47 -20.22 -15.06
CA ILE A 44 13.46 -18.91 -15.70
C ILE A 44 12.42 -18.00 -15.04
N ALA A 45 11.19 -18.48 -14.83
CA ALA A 45 10.14 -17.70 -14.20
C ALA A 45 10.56 -17.21 -12.80
N THR A 46 11.11 -18.11 -11.98
CA THR A 46 11.56 -17.77 -10.63
C THR A 46 12.78 -16.84 -10.65
N ALA A 47 13.73 -17.06 -11.56
CA ALA A 47 14.90 -16.20 -11.69
C ALA A 47 14.52 -14.77 -12.12
N VAL A 48 13.59 -14.62 -13.09
CA VAL A 48 13.09 -13.31 -13.51
C VAL A 48 12.30 -12.64 -12.38
N PHE A 49 11.46 -13.37 -11.67
CA PHE A 49 10.72 -12.83 -10.54
C PHE A 49 11.68 -12.33 -9.43
N LEU A 50 12.70 -13.12 -9.09
CA LEU A 50 13.74 -12.73 -8.14
C LEU A 50 14.52 -11.51 -8.62
N ALA A 51 14.80 -11.41 -9.93
CA ALA A 51 15.47 -10.24 -10.51
C ALA A 51 14.63 -8.96 -10.34
N ILE A 52 13.31 -9.04 -10.39
CA ILE A 52 12.43 -7.89 -10.14
C ILE A 52 12.43 -7.49 -8.66
N ILE A 53 12.37 -8.45 -7.74
CA ILE A 53 12.50 -8.19 -6.30
C ILE A 53 13.82 -7.47 -6.02
N LEU A 54 14.93 -8.05 -6.45
CA LEU A 54 16.26 -7.45 -6.26
C LEU A 54 16.40 -6.11 -7.01
N GLY A 55 15.79 -6.02 -8.19
CA GLY A 55 15.73 -4.80 -8.96
C GLY A 55 15.02 -3.67 -8.23
N THR A 56 13.94 -3.95 -7.57
CA THR A 56 13.22 -2.95 -6.74
C THR A 56 14.06 -2.51 -5.54
N LEU A 57 14.78 -3.45 -4.91
CA LEU A 57 15.65 -3.15 -3.77
C LEU A 57 16.88 -2.31 -4.17
N PHE A 58 17.52 -2.66 -5.27
CA PHE A 58 18.78 -2.02 -5.67
C PHE A 58 18.57 -0.78 -6.55
N PHE A 59 17.43 -0.70 -7.27
CA PHE A 59 17.20 0.23 -8.36
C PHE A 59 15.75 0.74 -8.38
N TRP A 60 15.30 1.33 -7.31
CA TRP A 60 13.94 1.88 -7.19
C TRP A 60 13.52 2.74 -8.39
N ASN A 61 14.45 3.63 -8.85
CA ASN A 61 14.16 4.62 -9.90
C ASN A 61 14.01 4.02 -11.30
N PHE A 62 14.46 2.79 -11.56
CA PHE A 62 14.30 2.14 -12.87
C PHE A 62 13.84 0.69 -12.79
N ARG A 63 13.13 0.34 -11.68
CA ARG A 63 12.48 -0.97 -11.51
C ARG A 63 11.57 -1.34 -12.68
N LEU A 64 10.91 -0.35 -13.34
CA LEU A 64 10.08 -0.55 -14.51
C LEU A 64 10.90 -1.08 -15.71
N ALA A 65 12.12 -0.57 -15.92
CA ALA A 65 12.99 -1.07 -17.00
C ALA A 65 13.37 -2.54 -16.79
N ILE A 66 13.61 -2.95 -15.53
CA ILE A 66 13.89 -4.35 -15.19
C ILE A 66 12.67 -5.22 -15.47
N ALA A 67 11.46 -4.73 -15.15
CA ALA A 67 10.22 -5.43 -15.45
C ALA A 67 9.99 -5.60 -16.96
N PHE A 68 10.26 -4.58 -17.78
CA PHE A 68 10.21 -4.71 -19.24
C PHE A 68 11.16 -5.78 -19.76
N LEU A 69 12.41 -5.79 -19.29
CA LEU A 69 13.39 -6.81 -19.69
C LEU A 69 12.97 -8.20 -19.21
N GLY A 70 12.41 -8.30 -18.00
CA GLY A 70 11.89 -9.55 -17.45
C GLY A 70 10.79 -10.16 -18.31
N ILE A 71 9.79 -9.37 -18.70
CA ILE A 71 8.72 -9.82 -19.62
C ILE A 71 9.30 -10.23 -20.96
N ALA A 72 10.23 -9.45 -21.51
CA ALA A 72 10.87 -9.79 -22.80
C ALA A 72 11.58 -11.16 -22.72
N VAL A 73 12.30 -11.44 -21.65
CA VAL A 73 12.94 -12.74 -21.41
C VAL A 73 11.90 -13.86 -21.29
N LEU A 74 10.83 -13.67 -20.52
CA LEU A 74 9.78 -14.68 -20.32
C LEU A 74 9.08 -15.04 -21.61
N ILE A 75 8.74 -14.07 -22.46
CA ILE A 75 8.11 -14.30 -23.76
C ILE A 75 9.10 -14.96 -24.73
N PHE A 76 10.33 -14.47 -24.80
CA PHE A 76 11.36 -15.03 -25.70
C PHE A 76 11.69 -16.48 -25.39
N THR A 77 11.74 -16.84 -24.10
CA THR A 77 11.98 -18.22 -23.63
C THR A 77 10.73 -19.11 -23.66
N ARG A 78 9.58 -18.58 -24.09
CA ARG A 78 8.28 -19.26 -24.08
C ARG A 78 7.81 -19.71 -22.69
N SER A 79 8.36 -19.12 -21.64
CA SER A 79 7.89 -19.32 -20.26
C SER A 79 6.59 -18.57 -19.97
N LEU A 80 6.26 -17.58 -20.81
CA LEU A 80 5.01 -16.85 -20.82
C LEU A 80 4.57 -16.66 -22.29
N ASN A 81 3.28 -16.87 -22.58
CA ASN A 81 2.71 -16.52 -23.87
C ASN A 81 1.88 -15.24 -23.79
N ILE A 82 1.57 -14.63 -24.95
CA ILE A 82 0.84 -13.36 -25.02
C ILE A 82 -0.57 -13.43 -24.40
N PRO A 83 -1.40 -14.47 -24.67
CA PRO A 83 -2.70 -14.58 -24.01
C PRO A 83 -2.62 -14.59 -22.49
N HIS A 84 -1.75 -15.39 -21.90
CA HIS A 84 -1.54 -15.43 -20.45
C HIS A 84 -0.93 -14.13 -19.89
N PHE A 85 -0.06 -13.47 -20.67
CA PHE A 85 0.43 -12.12 -20.30
C PHE A 85 -0.74 -11.15 -20.13
N VAL A 86 -1.67 -11.10 -21.08
CA VAL A 86 -2.83 -10.19 -21.03
C VAL A 86 -3.76 -10.53 -19.88
N GLU A 87 -4.02 -11.82 -19.66
CA GLU A 87 -4.86 -12.33 -18.57
C GLU A 87 -4.27 -12.00 -17.21
N SER A 88 -2.98 -12.28 -17.02
CA SER A 88 -2.28 -12.09 -15.74
C SER A 88 -1.93 -10.62 -15.44
N ALA A 89 -1.98 -9.73 -16.43
CA ALA A 89 -1.66 -8.31 -16.27
C ALA A 89 -2.63 -7.54 -15.35
N ALA A 90 -3.71 -8.21 -14.88
CA ALA A 90 -4.72 -7.66 -13.99
C ALA A 90 -5.25 -6.29 -14.46
N LEU A 91 -5.55 -6.17 -15.76
CA LEU A 91 -6.00 -4.91 -16.39
C LEU A 91 -7.20 -4.26 -15.64
N PRO A 92 -8.20 -5.00 -15.12
CA PRO A 92 -9.26 -4.42 -14.32
C PRO A 92 -8.75 -3.66 -13.09
N VAL A 93 -7.74 -4.21 -12.39
CA VAL A 93 -7.10 -3.56 -11.23
C VAL A 93 -6.39 -2.28 -11.65
N ILE A 94 -5.66 -2.31 -12.77
CA ILE A 94 -4.95 -1.13 -13.30
C ILE A 94 -5.94 -0.02 -13.66
N LEU A 95 -7.02 -0.34 -14.37
CA LEU A 95 -8.05 0.64 -14.76
C LEU A 95 -8.81 1.19 -13.55
N PHE A 96 -9.10 0.35 -12.55
CA PHE A 96 -9.65 0.80 -11.27
C PHE A 96 -8.75 1.86 -10.63
N LEU A 97 -7.44 1.60 -10.54
CA LEU A 97 -6.45 2.53 -9.97
C LEU A 97 -6.37 3.83 -10.78
N VAL A 98 -6.41 3.76 -12.12
CA VAL A 98 -6.47 4.95 -12.99
C VAL A 98 -7.70 5.81 -12.65
N GLY A 99 -8.88 5.20 -12.56
CA GLY A 99 -10.11 5.90 -12.21
C GLY A 99 -10.02 6.57 -10.84
N MET A 100 -9.53 5.83 -9.83
CA MET A 100 -9.34 6.36 -8.48
C MET A 100 -8.32 7.50 -8.44
N MET A 101 -7.19 7.41 -9.13
CA MET A 101 -6.18 8.49 -9.17
C MET A 101 -6.73 9.77 -9.81
N ILE A 102 -7.55 9.66 -10.86
CA ILE A 102 -8.26 10.81 -11.46
C ILE A 102 -9.22 11.45 -10.45
N ILE A 103 -10.02 10.63 -9.74
CA ILE A 103 -10.93 11.10 -8.70
C ILE A 103 -10.16 11.83 -7.60
N VAL A 104 -9.05 11.25 -7.12
CA VAL A 104 -8.20 11.85 -6.10
C VAL A 104 -7.60 13.18 -6.54
N GLY A 105 -7.15 13.28 -7.79
CA GLY A 105 -6.72 14.54 -8.40
C GLY A 105 -7.82 15.61 -8.37
N ALA A 106 -9.06 15.22 -8.70
CA ALA A 106 -10.22 16.09 -8.62
C ALA A 106 -10.58 16.48 -7.18
N LEU A 107 -10.53 15.56 -6.22
CA LEU A 107 -10.75 15.84 -4.80
C LEU A 107 -9.77 16.87 -4.26
N ARG A 108 -8.50 16.78 -4.69
CA ARG A 108 -7.45 17.76 -4.38
C ARG A 108 -7.82 19.15 -4.92
N ASP A 109 -8.17 19.26 -6.19
CA ASP A 109 -8.55 20.50 -6.84
C ASP A 109 -9.85 21.11 -6.25
N LEU A 110 -10.75 20.26 -5.75
CA LEU A 110 -11.98 20.65 -5.06
C LEU A 110 -11.78 21.01 -3.59
N GLY A 111 -10.54 20.97 -3.10
CA GLY A 111 -10.16 21.45 -1.78
C GLY A 111 -10.54 20.53 -0.61
N LEU A 112 -10.97 19.29 -0.86
CA LEU A 112 -11.36 18.35 0.20
C LEU A 112 -10.28 18.14 1.25
N PHE A 113 -9.06 17.87 0.82
CA PHE A 113 -7.95 17.62 1.74
C PHE A 113 -7.55 18.86 2.55
N THR A 114 -7.61 20.04 1.92
CA THR A 114 -7.39 21.31 2.61
C THR A 114 -8.45 21.55 3.68
N TRP A 115 -9.70 21.19 3.41
CA TRP A 115 -10.77 21.25 4.40
C TRP A 115 -10.52 20.29 5.57
N VAL A 116 -10.12 19.02 5.32
CA VAL A 116 -9.76 18.06 6.38
C VAL A 116 -8.66 18.63 7.27
N VAL A 117 -7.62 19.23 6.69
CA VAL A 117 -6.54 19.90 7.42
C VAL A 117 -7.10 21.03 8.32
N GLN A 118 -8.01 21.87 7.77
CA GLN A 118 -8.62 22.96 8.54
C GLN A 118 -9.48 22.45 9.70
N VAL A 119 -10.24 21.38 9.50
CA VAL A 119 -11.03 20.74 10.59
C VAL A 119 -10.12 20.28 11.72
N ILE A 120 -9.03 19.57 11.40
CA ILE A 120 -8.09 19.07 12.40
C ILE A 120 -7.48 20.21 13.22
N VAL A 121 -6.99 21.25 12.55
CA VAL A 121 -6.30 22.35 13.23
C VAL A 121 -7.24 23.27 14.00
N SER A 122 -8.52 23.32 13.60
CA SER A 122 -9.54 24.16 14.27
C SER A 122 -10.18 23.50 15.49
N MET A 123 -9.76 22.30 15.86
CA MET A 123 -10.30 21.60 17.05
C MET A 123 -10.00 22.39 18.33
N PRO A 124 -10.99 22.60 19.21
CA PRO A 124 -10.78 23.30 20.48
C PRO A 124 -9.95 22.46 21.46
N ASN A 125 -9.26 23.12 22.38
CA ASN A 125 -8.46 22.49 23.43
C ASN A 125 -7.43 21.48 22.88
N MET A 126 -6.72 21.84 21.82
CA MET A 126 -5.66 21.03 21.22
C MET A 126 -4.56 20.78 22.26
N THR A 127 -4.10 19.53 22.31
CA THR A 127 -2.92 19.08 23.07
C THR A 127 -2.09 18.19 22.14
N GLY A 128 -0.82 17.95 22.47
CA GLY A 128 0.04 17.07 21.68
C GLY A 128 -0.57 15.68 21.51
N ARG A 129 -1.15 15.14 22.59
CA ARG A 129 -1.82 13.84 22.53
C ARG A 129 -3.07 13.86 21.64
N ARG A 130 -3.91 14.90 21.75
CA ARG A 130 -5.10 15.03 20.88
C ARG A 130 -4.70 15.24 19.43
N PHE A 131 -3.69 16.08 19.18
CA PHE A 131 -3.18 16.29 17.83
C PHE A 131 -2.73 14.98 17.19
N ILE A 132 -1.91 14.19 17.88
CA ILE A 132 -1.44 12.90 17.35
C ILE A 132 -2.57 11.91 17.13
N ILE A 133 -3.49 11.74 18.07
CA ILE A 133 -4.65 10.85 17.87
C ILE A 133 -5.43 11.28 16.61
N THR A 134 -5.68 12.57 16.47
CA THR A 134 -6.49 13.08 15.36
C THR A 134 -5.78 12.91 14.02
N VAL A 135 -4.47 13.25 13.92
CA VAL A 135 -3.76 13.08 12.65
C VAL A 135 -3.53 11.61 12.32
N ALA A 136 -3.29 10.75 13.31
CA ALA A 136 -3.15 9.30 13.12
C ALA A 136 -4.45 8.66 12.62
N VAL A 137 -5.57 8.98 13.26
CA VAL A 137 -6.89 8.48 12.84
C VAL A 137 -7.27 9.05 11.47
N ALA A 138 -7.05 10.35 11.24
CA ALA A 138 -7.30 10.98 9.94
C ALA A 138 -6.43 10.34 8.84
N SER A 139 -5.16 10.05 9.12
CA SER A 139 -4.25 9.39 8.20
C SER A 139 -4.75 7.99 7.81
N ALA A 140 -5.17 7.20 8.79
CA ALA A 140 -5.70 5.87 8.56
C ALA A 140 -7.04 5.89 7.79
N LEU A 141 -7.96 6.76 8.17
CA LEU A 141 -9.27 6.86 7.51
C LEU A 141 -9.17 7.42 6.09
N LEU A 142 -8.26 8.37 5.85
CA LEU A 142 -7.98 8.84 4.50
C LEU A 142 -7.33 7.73 3.65
N ALA A 143 -6.41 6.93 4.22
CA ALA A 143 -5.86 5.77 3.53
C ALA A 143 -6.96 4.78 3.15
N CYS A 144 -7.88 4.45 4.06
CA CYS A 144 -9.05 3.61 3.76
C CYS A 144 -9.93 4.14 2.62
N ALA A 145 -10.11 5.46 2.57
CA ALA A 145 -11.10 6.07 1.66
C ALA A 145 -10.55 6.43 0.28
N VAL A 146 -9.24 6.64 0.18
CA VAL A 146 -8.60 7.18 -1.02
C VAL A 146 -7.43 6.30 -1.47
N ASP A 147 -6.31 6.38 -0.81
CA ASP A 147 -5.11 5.53 -0.90
C ASP A 147 -4.06 5.96 0.14
N GLU A 148 -3.09 5.08 0.41
CA GLU A 148 -2.05 5.30 1.42
C GLU A 148 -1.07 6.43 1.04
N VAL A 149 -0.73 6.57 -0.24
CA VAL A 149 0.26 7.57 -0.71
C VAL A 149 -0.33 8.96 -0.64
N THR A 150 -1.54 9.13 -1.15
CA THR A 150 -2.26 10.42 -1.08
C THR A 150 -2.50 10.83 0.37
N SER A 151 -2.97 9.90 1.21
CA SER A 151 -3.19 10.16 2.62
C SER A 151 -1.95 10.73 3.30
N ILE A 152 -0.81 10.05 3.15
CA ILE A 152 0.42 10.47 3.83
C ILE A 152 0.96 11.81 3.31
N ILE A 153 0.83 12.11 2.01
CA ILE A 153 1.24 13.41 1.45
C ILE A 153 0.50 14.56 2.14
N PHE A 154 -0.81 14.44 2.30
CA PHE A 154 -1.63 15.51 2.90
C PHE A 154 -1.40 15.62 4.40
N ILE A 155 -1.38 14.50 5.10
CA ILE A 155 -1.18 14.50 6.55
C ILE A 155 0.26 14.92 6.92
N ALA A 156 1.28 14.47 6.21
CA ALA A 156 2.65 14.94 6.43
C ALA A 156 2.79 16.44 6.17
N THR A 157 2.13 16.95 5.13
CA THR A 157 2.11 18.41 4.87
C THR A 157 1.50 19.18 6.02
N LEU A 158 0.39 18.70 6.62
CA LEU A 158 -0.20 19.26 7.83
C LEU A 158 0.78 19.22 9.01
N VAL A 159 1.38 18.06 9.25
CA VAL A 159 2.38 17.88 10.33
C VAL A 159 3.54 18.86 10.15
N PHE A 160 4.05 19.02 8.92
CA PHE A 160 5.11 19.99 8.63
C PHE A 160 4.69 21.42 8.93
N GLN A 161 3.48 21.84 8.54
CA GLN A 161 2.99 23.18 8.84
C GLN A 161 2.90 23.43 10.34
N VAL A 162 2.37 22.50 11.11
CA VAL A 162 2.22 22.62 12.56
C VAL A 162 3.60 22.60 13.25
N CYS A 163 4.46 21.63 12.92
CA CYS A 163 5.81 21.53 13.49
C CYS A 163 6.67 22.75 13.18
N ASN A 164 6.58 23.30 11.96
CA ASN A 164 7.30 24.52 11.58
C ASN A 164 6.84 25.72 12.41
N ARG A 165 5.54 25.84 12.68
CA ARG A 165 4.97 26.91 13.51
C ARG A 165 5.36 26.78 14.99
N LEU A 166 5.49 25.55 15.49
CA LEU A 166 5.89 25.25 16.86
C LEU A 166 7.42 25.12 17.02
N LYS A 167 8.17 25.18 15.92
CA LYS A 167 9.63 24.96 15.88
C LYS A 167 10.02 23.58 16.43
N LEU A 168 9.24 22.54 16.09
CA LEU A 168 9.46 21.15 16.49
C LEU A 168 10.08 20.34 15.36
N ASN A 169 10.79 19.27 15.72
CA ASN A 169 11.23 18.26 14.74
C ASN A 169 10.02 17.45 14.25
N PRO A 170 9.68 17.46 12.95
CA PRO A 170 8.51 16.74 12.44
C PRO A 170 8.67 15.22 12.36
N ALA A 171 9.91 14.68 12.44
CA ALA A 171 10.20 13.27 12.20
C ALA A 171 9.36 12.31 13.08
N PRO A 172 9.21 12.48 14.40
CA PRO A 172 8.39 11.60 15.24
C PRO A 172 6.92 11.57 14.79
N TYR A 173 6.36 12.73 14.49
CA TYR A 173 4.96 12.88 14.09
C TYR A 173 4.67 12.27 12.72
N VAL A 174 5.63 12.42 11.77
CA VAL A 174 5.56 11.78 10.45
C VAL A 174 5.60 10.25 10.58
N ILE A 175 6.52 9.71 11.42
CA ILE A 175 6.57 8.26 11.67
C ILE A 175 5.22 7.75 12.15
N ILE A 176 4.59 8.40 13.14
CA ILE A 176 3.28 8.00 13.67
C ILE A 176 2.24 7.97 12.56
N CYS A 177 2.17 9.03 11.73
CA CYS A 177 1.21 9.10 10.64
C CYS A 177 1.42 7.98 9.63
N VAL A 178 2.67 7.69 9.24
CA VAL A 178 2.99 6.62 8.29
C VAL A 178 2.58 5.25 8.82
N LEU A 179 2.94 4.93 10.08
CA LEU A 179 2.56 3.65 10.70
C LEU A 179 1.05 3.47 10.73
N CYS A 180 0.29 4.54 11.02
CA CYS A 180 -1.17 4.50 11.02
C CYS A 180 -1.78 4.48 9.61
N THR A 181 -1.13 5.12 8.61
CA THR A 181 -1.53 5.04 7.20
C THR A 181 -1.48 3.60 6.71
N ASN A 182 -0.37 2.90 6.93
CA ASN A 182 -0.22 1.50 6.50
C ASN A 182 -1.20 0.56 7.21
N VAL A 183 -1.50 0.81 8.49
CA VAL A 183 -2.57 0.06 9.18
C VAL A 183 -3.93 0.38 8.56
N GLY A 184 -4.22 1.66 8.33
CA GLY A 184 -5.48 2.12 7.75
C GLY A 184 -5.73 1.56 6.35
N SER A 185 -4.70 1.46 5.52
CA SER A 185 -4.84 0.99 4.14
C SER A 185 -5.37 -0.44 4.01
N SER A 186 -5.31 -1.24 5.09
CA SER A 186 -5.88 -2.59 5.11
C SER A 186 -7.40 -2.65 5.34
N GLY A 187 -8.03 -1.53 5.71
CA GLY A 187 -9.43 -1.52 6.15
C GLY A 187 -10.45 -1.65 5.01
N THR A 188 -10.08 -1.29 3.78
CA THR A 188 -10.94 -1.36 2.60
C THR A 188 -10.16 -1.77 1.36
N MET A 189 -10.87 -2.15 0.30
CA MET A 189 -10.25 -2.41 -1.00
C MET A 189 -9.57 -1.17 -1.60
N LEU A 190 -10.02 0.04 -1.23
CA LEU A 190 -9.53 1.32 -1.77
C LEU A 190 -8.20 1.74 -1.16
N GLY A 191 -7.84 1.19 -0.01
CA GLY A 191 -6.74 1.69 0.82
C GLY A 191 -5.36 1.58 0.18
N ASN A 192 -5.15 0.59 -0.66
CA ASN A 192 -3.93 0.40 -1.44
C ASN A 192 -4.13 -0.61 -2.58
N PRO A 193 -3.17 -0.73 -3.52
CA PRO A 193 -3.25 -1.71 -4.61
C PRO A 193 -3.34 -3.17 -4.14
N VAL A 194 -2.85 -3.49 -2.95
CA VAL A 194 -2.93 -4.83 -2.36
C VAL A 194 -4.37 -5.24 -2.10
N GLY A 195 -5.17 -4.32 -1.50
CA GLY A 195 -6.57 -4.58 -1.19
C GLY A 195 -7.40 -4.91 -2.42
N ILE A 196 -7.26 -4.09 -3.49
CA ILE A 196 -8.02 -4.34 -4.73
C ILE A 196 -7.53 -5.59 -5.46
N TYR A 197 -6.21 -5.88 -5.45
CA TYR A 197 -5.67 -7.07 -6.08
C TYR A 197 -6.13 -8.35 -5.36
N ILE A 198 -6.03 -8.42 -4.03
CA ILE A 198 -6.56 -9.54 -3.24
C ILE A 198 -8.06 -9.68 -3.44
N GLY A 199 -8.82 -8.59 -3.38
CA GLY A 199 -10.26 -8.61 -3.58
C GLY A 199 -10.65 -9.20 -4.93
N THR A 200 -9.97 -8.80 -6.00
CA THR A 200 -10.22 -9.33 -7.34
C THR A 200 -9.82 -10.80 -7.47
N GLN A 201 -8.67 -11.22 -6.92
CA GLN A 201 -8.17 -12.59 -7.00
C GLN A 201 -8.97 -13.58 -6.15
N ALA A 202 -9.46 -13.13 -5.00
CA ALA A 202 -10.22 -13.94 -4.04
C ALA A 202 -11.75 -13.86 -4.26
N GLY A 203 -12.22 -13.01 -5.18
CA GLY A 203 -13.65 -12.77 -5.37
C GLY A 203 -14.31 -12.05 -4.19
N LEU A 204 -13.52 -11.31 -3.38
CA LEU A 204 -14.04 -10.58 -2.22
C LEU A 204 -14.72 -9.28 -2.65
N THR A 205 -15.81 -8.96 -1.99
CA THR A 205 -16.55 -7.73 -2.20
C THR A 205 -16.07 -6.59 -1.30
N PHE A 206 -16.42 -5.35 -1.62
CA PHE A 206 -16.17 -4.21 -0.73
C PHE A 206 -16.86 -4.39 0.64
N GLN A 207 -18.02 -5.07 0.67
CA GLN A 207 -18.73 -5.38 1.91
C GLN A 207 -17.96 -6.37 2.78
N ASP A 208 -17.29 -7.38 2.17
CA ASP A 208 -16.44 -8.30 2.91
C ASP A 208 -15.31 -7.57 3.63
N PHE A 209 -14.70 -6.58 2.98
CA PHE A 209 -13.70 -5.73 3.63
C PHE A 209 -14.30 -4.94 4.79
N LEU A 210 -15.51 -4.37 4.66
CA LEU A 210 -16.15 -3.64 5.74
C LEU A 210 -16.53 -4.53 6.93
N ILE A 211 -16.88 -5.79 6.67
CA ILE A 211 -17.29 -6.75 7.71
C ILE A 211 -16.08 -7.36 8.40
N TRP A 212 -15.08 -7.80 7.63
CA TRP A 212 -13.97 -8.60 8.16
C TRP A 212 -12.66 -7.82 8.34
N ALA A 213 -12.30 -6.94 7.41
CA ALA A 213 -11.03 -6.21 7.47
C ALA A 213 -11.12 -4.92 8.30
N PHE A 214 -12.18 -4.12 8.11
CA PHE A 214 -12.31 -2.81 8.73
C PHE A 214 -12.35 -2.87 10.28
N PRO A 215 -13.08 -3.79 10.95
CA PRO A 215 -13.04 -3.91 12.40
C PRO A 215 -11.65 -4.31 12.94
N VAL A 216 -10.97 -5.22 12.25
CA VAL A 216 -9.61 -5.64 12.61
C VAL A 216 -8.64 -4.46 12.48
N MET A 217 -8.75 -3.70 11.38
CA MET A 217 -7.97 -2.47 11.17
C MET A 217 -8.20 -1.44 12.28
N LEU A 218 -9.46 -1.21 12.70
CA LEU A 218 -9.76 -0.25 13.78
C LEU A 218 -9.10 -0.63 15.10
N ILE A 219 -9.13 -1.90 15.47
CA ILE A 219 -8.50 -2.39 16.70
C ILE A 219 -6.97 -2.30 16.58
N ALA A 220 -6.40 -2.73 15.45
CA ALA A 220 -4.96 -2.61 15.18
C ALA A 220 -4.50 -1.14 15.18
N LEU A 221 -5.32 -0.22 14.63
CA LEU A 221 -5.06 1.21 14.66
C LEU A 221 -5.06 1.76 16.09
N ALA A 222 -6.07 1.40 16.90
CA ALA A 222 -6.15 1.85 18.30
C ALA A 222 -4.90 1.42 19.09
N VAL A 223 -4.46 0.18 18.90
CA VAL A 223 -3.25 -0.35 19.54
C VAL A 223 -1.99 0.34 19.02
N THR A 224 -1.87 0.55 17.70
CA THR A 224 -0.74 1.27 17.08
C THR A 224 -0.65 2.71 17.59
N VAL A 225 -1.79 3.42 17.67
CA VAL A 225 -1.85 4.79 18.23
C VAL A 225 -1.44 4.80 19.70
N GLY A 226 -1.95 3.86 20.51
CA GLY A 226 -1.57 3.72 21.91
C GLY A 226 -0.06 3.49 22.09
N LEU A 227 0.51 2.58 21.30
CA LEU A 227 1.93 2.28 21.29
C LEU A 227 2.77 3.49 20.90
N THR A 228 2.39 4.21 19.85
CA THR A 228 3.13 5.40 19.39
C THR A 228 3.04 6.55 20.36
N ILE A 229 1.91 6.77 21.05
CA ILE A 229 1.79 7.75 22.14
C ILE A 229 2.75 7.40 23.29
N PHE A 230 2.84 6.14 23.66
CA PHE A 230 3.76 5.70 24.71
C PHE A 230 5.23 5.87 24.30
N TRP A 231 5.57 5.49 23.05
CA TRP A 231 6.94 5.57 22.53
C TRP A 231 7.45 7.02 22.40
N PHE A 232 6.61 7.90 21.88
CA PHE A 232 6.95 9.31 21.62
C PHE A 232 6.46 10.27 22.72
N ARG A 233 6.25 9.77 23.94
CA ARG A 233 5.70 10.58 25.06
C ARG A 233 6.50 11.84 25.37
N ARG A 234 7.82 11.84 25.13
CA ARG A 234 8.70 13.00 25.38
C ARG A 234 8.47 14.09 24.34
N GLU A 235 8.38 13.69 23.08
CA GLU A 235 8.13 14.58 21.96
C GLU A 235 6.71 15.20 22.05
N LEU A 236 5.75 14.44 22.57
CA LEU A 236 4.39 14.95 22.82
C LEU A 236 4.36 15.96 23.98
N ALA A 237 5.12 15.74 25.02
CA ALA A 237 5.24 16.73 26.12
C ALA A 237 5.91 18.04 25.63
N GLU A 238 6.93 17.95 24.77
CA GLU A 238 7.53 19.13 24.13
C GLU A 238 6.51 19.88 23.26
N PHE A 239 5.67 19.14 22.51
CA PHE A 239 4.58 19.74 21.72
C PHE A 239 3.65 20.57 22.61
N ASP A 240 3.23 20.05 23.76
CA ASP A 240 2.34 20.75 24.69
C ASP A 240 2.97 22.05 25.21
N VAL A 241 4.24 22.01 25.57
CA VAL A 241 4.98 23.23 26.03
C VAL A 241 5.02 24.29 24.94
N ARG A 242 5.41 23.92 23.72
CA ARG A 242 5.49 24.86 22.58
C ARG A 242 4.12 25.38 22.15
N LEU A 243 3.09 24.57 22.28
CA LEU A 243 1.72 24.99 21.98
C LEU A 243 1.23 26.01 22.98
N GLN A 244 1.48 25.82 24.29
CA GLN A 244 1.14 26.75 25.34
C GLN A 244 1.84 28.13 25.14
N GLU A 245 3.16 28.14 24.90
CA GLU A 245 3.90 29.35 24.58
C GLU A 245 3.30 30.14 23.41
N ARG A 246 2.73 29.42 22.45
CA ARG A 246 2.13 30.05 21.27
C ARG A 246 0.72 30.58 21.53
N ILE A 247 -0.08 29.87 22.35
CA ILE A 247 -1.42 30.32 22.77
C ILE A 247 -1.28 31.62 23.63
N GLU A 248 -0.34 31.67 24.55
CA GLU A 248 -0.07 32.85 25.35
C GLU A 248 0.29 34.08 24.52
N ARG A 249 0.90 33.89 23.36
CA ARG A 249 1.22 34.94 22.38
C ARG A 249 0.08 35.26 21.41
N ASN A 250 -1.11 34.68 21.57
CA ASN A 250 -2.28 34.85 20.69
C ASN A 250 -1.99 34.54 19.21
N LEU A 251 -1.08 33.58 18.92
CA LEU A 251 -0.69 33.20 17.57
C LEU A 251 -1.44 31.96 17.11
N SER A 252 -2.14 32.02 15.98
CA SER A 252 -2.84 30.86 15.39
C SER A 252 -1.86 29.79 14.93
N LEU A 253 -2.27 28.51 15.03
CA LEU A 253 -1.49 27.36 14.53
C LEU A 253 -1.42 27.33 13.01
N VAL A 254 -2.53 27.58 12.33
CA VAL A 254 -2.60 27.61 10.85
C VAL A 254 -3.58 28.73 10.47
N PRO A 255 -3.36 29.46 9.37
CA PRO A 255 -4.31 30.45 8.86
C PRO A 255 -5.66 29.81 8.55
N LYS A 256 -6.77 30.42 8.96
CA LYS A 256 -8.10 29.98 8.56
C LYS A 256 -8.31 30.30 7.08
N VAL A 257 -8.47 29.27 6.28
CA VAL A 257 -8.78 29.39 4.84
C VAL A 257 -10.15 28.78 4.60
N THR A 258 -11.07 29.55 4.02
CA THR A 258 -12.36 29.03 3.57
C THR A 258 -12.18 28.32 2.24
N VAL A 259 -12.39 27.02 2.20
CA VAL A 259 -12.19 26.19 1.00
C VAL A 259 -13.52 25.59 0.58
N PRO A 260 -13.87 25.62 -0.69
CA PRO A 260 -15.07 24.96 -1.21
C PRO A 260 -14.84 23.44 -1.23
N TYR A 261 -15.27 22.75 -0.17
CA TYR A 261 -15.06 21.29 -0.03
C TYR A 261 -16.29 20.45 -0.39
N LYS A 262 -17.48 21.06 -0.44
CA LYS A 262 -18.75 20.31 -0.57
C LYS A 262 -18.83 19.44 -1.82
N GLN A 263 -18.36 19.96 -2.96
CA GLN A 263 -18.33 19.20 -4.21
C GLN A 263 -17.35 18.02 -4.14
N GLY A 264 -16.17 18.22 -3.53
CA GLY A 264 -15.21 17.14 -3.30
C GLY A 264 -15.77 16.07 -2.37
N LEU A 265 -16.43 16.48 -1.28
CA LEU A 265 -17.05 15.53 -0.36
C LEU A 265 -18.18 14.75 -1.04
N ALA A 266 -19.02 15.42 -1.84
CA ALA A 266 -20.08 14.76 -2.61
C ALA A 266 -19.50 13.75 -3.60
N LEU A 267 -18.44 14.10 -4.35
CA LEU A 267 -17.76 13.21 -5.28
C LEU A 267 -17.22 11.96 -4.55
N LEU A 268 -16.52 12.14 -3.41
CA LEU A 268 -15.99 11.03 -2.63
C LEU A 268 -17.09 10.09 -2.13
N VAL A 269 -18.16 10.66 -1.54
CA VAL A 269 -19.28 9.88 -1.02
C VAL A 269 -20.00 9.13 -2.14
N ILE A 270 -20.27 9.77 -3.28
CA ILE A 270 -20.89 9.11 -4.43
C ILE A 270 -20.02 7.96 -4.94
N THR A 271 -18.72 8.18 -5.07
CA THR A 271 -17.77 7.12 -5.51
C THR A 271 -17.78 5.95 -4.55
N ILE A 272 -17.65 6.19 -3.24
CA ILE A 272 -17.66 5.12 -2.22
C ILE A 272 -18.99 4.38 -2.22
N LEU A 273 -20.12 5.07 -2.28
CA LEU A 273 -21.45 4.44 -2.31
C LEU A 273 -21.64 3.61 -3.57
N PHE A 274 -21.17 4.08 -4.73
CA PHE A 274 -21.25 3.33 -5.97
C PHE A 274 -20.39 2.05 -5.89
N ILE A 275 -19.16 2.15 -5.39
CA ILE A 275 -18.30 0.98 -5.16
C ILE A 275 -18.93 0.06 -4.10
N ALA A 276 -19.45 0.59 -2.99
CA ALA A 276 -20.07 -0.24 -1.94
C ALA A 276 -21.31 -0.99 -2.42
N SER A 277 -22.04 -0.44 -3.38
CA SER A 277 -23.25 -1.07 -3.95
C SER A 277 -22.96 -2.01 -5.12
N HIS A 278 -21.67 -2.24 -5.49
CA HIS A 278 -21.32 -2.98 -6.71
C HIS A 278 -21.98 -4.36 -6.78
N HIS A 279 -21.92 -5.14 -5.72
CA HIS A 279 -22.49 -6.50 -5.69
C HIS A 279 -24.01 -6.51 -5.91
N HIS A 280 -24.75 -5.59 -5.28
CA HIS A 280 -26.21 -5.50 -5.48
C HIS A 280 -26.57 -5.03 -6.90
N LEU A 281 -25.78 -4.11 -7.48
CA LEU A 281 -25.98 -3.64 -8.83
C LEU A 281 -25.65 -4.73 -9.86
N GLU A 282 -24.59 -5.50 -9.64
CA GLU A 282 -24.22 -6.64 -10.49
C GLU A 282 -25.34 -7.70 -10.52
N GLN A 283 -25.90 -8.02 -9.36
CA GLN A 283 -27.04 -8.93 -9.29
C GLN A 283 -28.29 -8.38 -9.98
N LEU A 284 -28.60 -7.08 -9.76
CA LEU A 284 -29.79 -6.44 -10.33
C LEU A 284 -29.72 -6.37 -11.87
N PHE A 285 -28.54 -6.07 -12.42
CA PHE A 285 -28.33 -5.92 -13.87
C PHE A 285 -27.80 -7.17 -14.56
N HIS A 286 -27.65 -8.30 -13.83
CA HIS A 286 -27.11 -9.58 -14.33
C HIS A 286 -25.71 -9.40 -14.98
N LEU A 287 -24.85 -8.62 -14.38
CA LEU A 287 -23.49 -8.36 -14.83
C LEU A 287 -22.52 -9.38 -14.23
N ASP A 288 -21.37 -9.55 -14.89
CA ASP A 288 -20.29 -10.38 -14.36
C ASP A 288 -19.75 -9.84 -13.05
N THR A 289 -19.26 -10.70 -12.19
CA THR A 289 -18.67 -10.35 -10.90
C THR A 289 -17.53 -9.33 -11.06
N ASN A 290 -17.51 -8.32 -10.22
CA ASN A 290 -16.55 -7.20 -10.23
C ASN A 290 -16.65 -6.25 -11.45
N SER A 291 -17.68 -6.35 -12.30
CA SER A 291 -17.91 -5.42 -13.41
C SER A 291 -18.19 -4.00 -12.91
N ILE A 292 -19.10 -3.86 -11.94
CA ILE A 292 -19.42 -2.54 -11.36
C ILE A 292 -18.27 -2.00 -10.52
N LEU A 293 -17.48 -2.88 -9.90
CA LEU A 293 -16.28 -2.48 -9.18
C LEU A 293 -15.31 -1.70 -10.10
N LEU A 294 -15.17 -2.13 -11.35
CA LEU A 294 -14.39 -1.42 -12.37
C LEU A 294 -15.12 -0.17 -12.91
N VAL A 295 -16.42 -0.32 -13.20
CA VAL A 295 -17.23 0.73 -13.84
C VAL A 295 -17.38 1.94 -12.92
N ALA A 296 -17.55 1.74 -11.61
CA ALA A 296 -17.83 2.84 -10.68
C ALA A 296 -16.74 3.94 -10.67
N PRO A 297 -15.43 3.64 -10.46
CA PRO A 297 -14.41 4.68 -10.50
C PRO A 297 -14.22 5.27 -11.91
N LEU A 298 -14.35 4.47 -12.97
CA LEU A 298 -14.23 4.98 -14.34
C LEU A 298 -15.39 5.92 -14.70
N ALA A 299 -16.62 5.59 -14.33
CA ALA A 299 -17.78 6.45 -14.55
C ALA A 299 -17.67 7.76 -13.76
N CYS A 300 -17.31 7.69 -12.47
CA CYS A 300 -17.10 8.89 -11.65
C CYS A 300 -15.95 9.74 -12.20
N ALA A 301 -14.84 9.14 -12.62
CA ALA A 301 -13.74 9.84 -13.27
C ALA A 301 -14.18 10.50 -14.58
N GLY A 302 -14.92 9.80 -15.43
CA GLY A 302 -15.47 10.35 -16.68
C GLY A 302 -16.38 11.55 -16.44
N VAL A 303 -17.31 11.42 -15.50
CA VAL A 303 -18.25 12.51 -15.13
C VAL A 303 -17.50 13.73 -14.62
N ILE A 304 -16.54 13.55 -13.68
CA ILE A 304 -15.78 14.69 -13.14
C ILE A 304 -14.90 15.34 -14.22
N MET A 305 -14.33 14.57 -15.14
CA MET A 305 -13.56 15.09 -16.26
C MET A 305 -14.43 15.93 -17.21
N ILE A 306 -15.68 15.56 -17.46
CA ILE A 306 -16.63 16.35 -18.22
C ILE A 306 -16.96 17.67 -17.50
N ILE A 307 -17.29 17.58 -16.20
CA ILE A 307 -17.60 18.77 -15.37
C ILE A 307 -16.40 19.73 -15.30
N ARG A 308 -15.19 19.15 -15.17
CA ARG A 308 -13.92 19.90 -15.07
C ARG A 308 -13.10 19.81 -16.36
N HIS A 309 -13.79 19.96 -17.54
CA HIS A 309 -13.21 19.75 -18.86
C HIS A 309 -11.86 20.46 -19.09
N ASN A 310 -11.67 21.67 -18.53
CA ASN A 310 -10.41 22.42 -18.61
C ASN A 310 -9.25 21.76 -17.86
N ARG A 311 -9.53 20.82 -16.95
CA ARG A 311 -8.56 20.07 -16.14
C ARG A 311 -8.47 18.60 -16.53
N ALA A 312 -9.35 18.10 -17.40
CA ALA A 312 -9.46 16.68 -17.73
C ALA A 312 -8.13 16.07 -18.17
N ARG A 313 -7.42 16.74 -19.10
CA ARG A 313 -6.13 16.30 -19.56
C ARG A 313 -5.07 16.28 -18.44
N HIS A 314 -5.11 17.30 -17.56
CA HIS A 314 -4.19 17.39 -16.42
C HIS A 314 -4.35 16.22 -15.47
N TYR A 315 -5.60 15.80 -15.16
CA TYR A 315 -5.85 14.63 -14.29
C TYR A 315 -5.20 13.37 -14.86
N VAL A 316 -5.35 13.11 -16.16
CA VAL A 316 -4.79 11.92 -16.80
C VAL A 316 -3.26 11.98 -16.91
N GLU A 317 -2.70 13.13 -17.29
CA GLU A 317 -1.25 13.26 -17.59
C GLU A 317 -0.41 13.50 -16.33
N ARG A 318 -0.97 14.08 -15.26
CA ARG A 318 -0.21 14.54 -14.09
C ARG A 318 -0.59 13.87 -12.79
N ASP A 319 -1.87 13.53 -12.62
CA ASP A 319 -2.35 12.95 -11.37
C ASP A 319 -2.34 11.41 -11.41
N VAL A 320 -2.39 10.80 -12.60
CA VAL A 320 -2.18 9.35 -12.76
C VAL A 320 -0.68 9.04 -12.77
N ASP A 321 -0.25 8.19 -11.84
CA ASP A 321 1.13 7.70 -11.77
C ASP A 321 1.33 6.51 -12.73
N TRP A 322 1.47 6.83 -14.03
CA TRP A 322 1.68 5.83 -15.09
C TRP A 322 2.91 4.96 -14.87
N TRP A 323 3.98 5.50 -14.25
CA TRP A 323 5.19 4.76 -13.96
C TRP A 323 4.91 3.57 -13.04
N THR A 324 4.21 3.83 -11.95
CA THR A 324 3.85 2.80 -10.96
C THR A 324 2.80 1.83 -11.52
N LEU A 325 1.80 2.31 -12.26
CA LEU A 325 0.77 1.46 -12.85
C LEU A 325 1.33 0.51 -13.91
N LEU A 326 2.21 0.98 -14.80
CA LEU A 326 2.89 0.12 -15.76
C LEU A 326 3.77 -0.92 -15.06
N PHE A 327 4.46 -0.52 -14.00
CA PHE A 327 5.23 -1.46 -13.20
C PHE A 327 4.32 -2.54 -12.57
N PHE A 328 3.19 -2.18 -11.99
CA PHE A 328 2.25 -3.16 -11.41
C PHE A 328 1.68 -4.11 -12.47
N MET A 329 1.29 -3.59 -13.63
CA MET A 329 0.79 -4.40 -14.74
C MET A 329 1.80 -5.48 -15.15
N LEU A 330 3.07 -5.11 -15.33
CA LEU A 330 4.13 -6.05 -15.68
C LEU A 330 4.44 -7.01 -14.52
N LEU A 331 4.44 -6.50 -13.30
CA LEU A 331 4.67 -7.29 -12.09
C LEU A 331 3.61 -8.39 -11.93
N PHE A 332 2.32 -8.05 -12.10
CA PHE A 332 1.24 -9.03 -12.03
C PHE A 332 1.39 -10.11 -13.10
N ALA A 333 1.75 -9.73 -14.32
CA ALA A 333 2.01 -10.68 -15.41
C ALA A 333 3.20 -11.61 -15.11
N ILE A 334 4.27 -11.08 -14.49
CA ILE A 334 5.43 -11.89 -14.10
C ILE A 334 5.09 -12.81 -12.93
N ALA A 335 4.32 -12.34 -11.95
CA ALA A 335 3.81 -13.18 -10.87
C ALA A 335 2.88 -14.28 -11.43
N GLY A 336 1.99 -13.94 -12.38
CA GLY A 336 1.16 -14.91 -13.08
C GLY A 336 1.95 -15.96 -13.86
N THR A 337 3.19 -15.65 -14.28
CA THR A 337 4.06 -16.65 -14.90
C THR A 337 4.47 -17.76 -13.92
N LEU A 338 4.58 -17.45 -12.61
CA LEU A 338 4.84 -18.46 -11.58
C LEU A 338 3.64 -19.44 -11.46
N GLU A 339 2.41 -18.92 -11.59
CA GLU A 339 1.20 -19.75 -11.63
C GLU A 339 1.16 -20.59 -12.92
N TYR A 340 1.37 -19.96 -14.07
CA TYR A 340 1.39 -20.63 -15.38
C TYR A 340 2.43 -21.74 -15.47
N THR A 341 3.61 -21.55 -14.91
CA THR A 341 4.68 -22.56 -14.84
C THR A 341 4.53 -23.52 -13.67
N GLN A 342 3.46 -23.41 -12.88
CA GLN A 342 3.17 -24.27 -11.72
C GLN A 342 4.20 -24.18 -10.56
N VAL A 343 4.97 -23.10 -10.49
CA VAL A 343 5.87 -22.85 -9.35
C VAL A 343 5.07 -22.66 -8.06
N THR A 344 3.92 -21.98 -8.15
CA THR A 344 3.04 -21.72 -7.01
C THR A 344 2.43 -22.97 -6.42
N VAL A 345 2.11 -23.98 -7.25
CA VAL A 345 1.65 -25.29 -6.81
C VAL A 345 2.73 -25.97 -5.96
N LEU A 346 3.97 -26.00 -6.46
CA LEU A 346 5.12 -26.56 -5.71
C LEU A 346 5.35 -25.82 -4.39
N MET A 347 5.16 -24.49 -4.36
CA MET A 347 5.24 -23.71 -3.13
C MET A 347 4.12 -24.10 -2.16
N ALA A 348 2.88 -24.21 -2.63
CA ALA A 348 1.74 -24.59 -1.81
C ALA A 348 1.93 -26.00 -1.22
N GLU A 349 2.33 -26.99 -2.03
CA GLU A 349 2.63 -28.34 -1.56
C GLU A 349 3.72 -28.36 -0.48
N ARG A 350 4.76 -27.54 -0.63
CA ARG A 350 5.81 -27.41 0.38
C ARG A 350 5.30 -26.78 1.68
N PHE A 351 4.40 -25.77 1.57
CA PHE A 351 3.74 -25.19 2.73
C PHE A 351 2.86 -26.24 3.45
N GLU A 352 2.03 -26.97 2.72
CA GLU A 352 1.18 -28.04 3.27
C GLU A 352 2.00 -29.15 3.93
N HIS A 353 3.07 -29.59 3.27
CA HIS A 353 3.95 -30.61 3.83
C HIS A 353 4.65 -30.14 5.12
N SER A 354 5.01 -28.85 5.20
CA SER A 354 5.75 -28.29 6.34
C SER A 354 4.85 -27.91 7.52
N PHE A 355 3.63 -27.41 7.24
CA PHE A 355 2.75 -26.81 8.23
C PHE A 355 1.40 -27.52 8.40
N GLY A 356 1.09 -28.48 7.50
CA GLY A 356 -0.18 -29.22 7.47
C GLY A 356 -1.36 -28.36 7.01
N HIS A 357 -2.59 -28.89 7.20
CA HIS A 357 -3.85 -28.23 6.80
C HIS A 357 -4.53 -27.47 7.94
N ASN A 358 -3.82 -27.22 9.04
CA ASN A 358 -4.40 -26.57 10.20
C ASN A 358 -4.35 -25.05 10.07
N LEU A 359 -5.52 -24.40 10.00
CA LEU A 359 -5.64 -22.95 9.92
C LEU A 359 -4.96 -22.22 11.09
N THR A 360 -4.95 -22.82 12.29
CA THR A 360 -4.28 -22.20 13.45
C THR A 360 -2.77 -22.06 13.26
N VAL A 361 -2.18 -22.84 12.35
CA VAL A 361 -0.77 -22.79 11.99
C VAL A 361 -0.59 -22.00 10.68
N LEU A 362 -1.42 -22.26 9.65
CA LEU A 362 -1.27 -21.63 8.33
C LEU A 362 -1.49 -20.12 8.39
N VAL A 363 -2.50 -19.63 9.11
CA VAL A 363 -2.80 -18.19 9.19
C VAL A 363 -1.63 -17.39 9.77
N PRO A 364 -1.06 -17.72 10.94
CA PRO A 364 0.09 -16.97 11.46
C PRO A 364 1.34 -17.15 10.61
N VAL A 365 1.55 -18.31 9.98
CA VAL A 365 2.69 -18.55 9.09
C VAL A 365 2.59 -17.67 7.85
N ILE A 366 1.44 -17.63 7.17
CA ILE A 366 1.23 -16.78 6.00
C ILE A 366 1.38 -15.31 6.40
N MET A 367 0.75 -14.89 7.50
CA MET A 367 0.84 -13.52 8.00
C MET A 367 2.29 -13.12 8.31
N ALA A 368 3.04 -13.96 9.01
CA ALA A 368 4.45 -13.71 9.36
C ALA A 368 5.34 -13.68 8.12
N THR A 369 5.20 -14.65 7.22
CA THR A 369 5.94 -14.71 5.96
C THR A 369 5.70 -13.46 5.12
N THR A 370 4.43 -13.06 5.01
CA THR A 370 4.03 -11.86 4.26
C THR A 370 4.55 -10.60 4.93
N ALA A 371 4.46 -10.49 6.25
CA ALA A 371 4.96 -9.32 6.98
C ALA A 371 6.47 -9.17 6.85
N ILE A 372 7.22 -10.26 6.96
CA ILE A 372 8.67 -10.24 6.78
C ILE A 372 9.04 -9.91 5.32
N GLY A 373 8.36 -10.53 4.35
CA GLY A 373 8.59 -10.25 2.93
C GLY A 373 8.28 -8.79 2.57
N SER A 374 7.13 -8.30 2.99
CA SER A 374 6.71 -6.91 2.80
C SER A 374 7.59 -5.88 3.51
N ALA A 375 8.32 -6.27 4.54
CA ALA A 375 9.26 -5.39 5.22
C ALA A 375 10.43 -4.93 4.33
N PHE A 376 10.85 -5.76 3.39
CA PHE A 376 12.02 -5.50 2.54
C PHE A 376 11.64 -5.24 1.08
N VAL A 377 10.47 -5.68 0.67
CA VAL A 377 9.95 -5.54 -0.69
C VAL A 377 8.60 -4.83 -0.60
N ASP A 378 8.32 -3.93 -1.54
CA ASP A 378 7.00 -3.28 -1.60
C ASP A 378 5.87 -4.31 -1.44
N ASN A 379 4.86 -3.97 -0.63
CA ASN A 379 3.76 -4.85 -0.26
C ASN A 379 3.03 -5.45 -1.48
N VAL A 380 2.89 -4.68 -2.57
CA VAL A 380 2.24 -5.13 -3.81
C VAL A 380 3.03 -6.25 -4.48
N ILE A 381 4.37 -6.13 -4.51
CA ILE A 381 5.25 -7.13 -5.14
C ILE A 381 5.13 -8.47 -4.42
N PHE A 382 5.19 -8.43 -3.08
CA PHE A 382 5.12 -9.65 -2.29
C PHE A 382 3.74 -10.32 -2.40
N VAL A 383 2.67 -9.53 -2.34
CA VAL A 383 1.30 -10.04 -2.47
C VAL A 383 1.04 -10.60 -3.86
N ALA A 384 1.53 -9.96 -4.92
CA ALA A 384 1.39 -10.49 -6.29
C ALA A 384 1.99 -11.90 -6.43
N ALA A 385 3.15 -12.16 -5.79
CA ALA A 385 3.76 -13.48 -5.77
C ALA A 385 3.02 -14.50 -4.91
N PHE A 386 2.46 -14.04 -3.78
CA PHE A 386 1.90 -14.94 -2.78
C PHE A 386 0.40 -15.21 -2.95
N CYS A 387 -0.33 -14.35 -3.66
CA CYS A 387 -1.75 -14.56 -4.00
C CYS A 387 -2.02 -15.93 -4.66
N PRO A 388 -1.28 -16.35 -5.72
CA PRO A 388 -1.49 -17.65 -6.32
C PRO A 388 -1.21 -18.82 -5.35
N VAL A 389 -0.25 -18.67 -4.45
CA VAL A 389 0.04 -19.69 -3.41
C VAL A 389 -1.14 -19.83 -2.45
N VAL A 390 -1.71 -18.71 -2.00
CA VAL A 390 -2.90 -18.72 -1.13
C VAL A 390 -4.10 -19.31 -1.85
N LYS A 391 -4.25 -19.03 -3.14
CA LYS A 391 -5.32 -19.61 -3.99
C LYS A 391 -5.20 -21.13 -4.07
N GLU A 392 -4.00 -21.67 -4.26
CA GLU A 392 -3.74 -23.12 -4.25
C GLU A 392 -4.02 -23.74 -2.88
N LEU A 393 -3.49 -23.14 -1.80
CA LEU A 393 -3.77 -23.60 -0.43
C LEU A 393 -5.28 -23.59 -0.11
N GLY A 394 -6.01 -22.63 -0.66
CA GLY A 394 -7.46 -22.53 -0.51
C GLY A 394 -8.27 -23.66 -1.14
N GLN A 395 -7.64 -24.52 -1.96
CA GLN A 395 -8.31 -25.73 -2.48
C GLN A 395 -8.39 -26.86 -1.44
N SER A 396 -7.48 -26.85 -0.45
CA SER A 396 -7.37 -27.88 0.59
C SER A 396 -7.88 -27.43 1.96
N VAL A 397 -7.95 -26.10 2.20
CA VAL A 397 -8.38 -25.53 3.47
C VAL A 397 -9.32 -24.35 3.23
N HIS A 398 -10.02 -23.90 4.28
CA HIS A 398 -10.85 -22.70 4.22
C HIS A 398 -10.00 -21.46 3.88
N ALA A 399 -10.18 -20.91 2.68
CA ALA A 399 -9.31 -19.88 2.11
C ALA A 399 -9.49 -18.49 2.74
N MET A 400 -10.68 -18.15 3.20
CA MET A 400 -11.04 -16.80 3.63
C MET A 400 -10.07 -16.22 4.70
N PRO A 401 -9.73 -16.93 5.79
CA PRO A 401 -8.77 -16.42 6.78
C PRO A 401 -7.36 -16.25 6.21
N LEU A 402 -6.97 -17.03 5.19
CA LEU A 402 -5.65 -16.93 4.55
C LEU A 402 -5.52 -15.65 3.73
N TRP A 403 -6.58 -15.24 3.03
CA TRP A 403 -6.64 -13.99 2.29
C TRP A 403 -6.49 -12.77 3.21
N TRP A 404 -7.17 -12.78 4.35
CA TRP A 404 -7.03 -11.72 5.35
C TRP A 404 -5.65 -11.73 6.02
N ALA A 405 -5.06 -12.91 6.26
CA ALA A 405 -3.70 -13.03 6.77
C ALA A 405 -2.68 -12.43 5.79
N LEU A 406 -2.86 -12.68 4.48
CA LEU A 406 -2.04 -12.09 3.42
C LEU A 406 -2.17 -10.56 3.40
N LEU A 407 -3.40 -10.02 3.47
CA LEU A 407 -3.67 -8.58 3.48
C LEU A 407 -3.02 -7.89 4.68
N PHE A 408 -3.32 -8.37 5.90
CA PHE A 408 -2.80 -7.74 7.12
C PHE A 408 -1.30 -7.92 7.25
N GLY A 409 -0.78 -9.09 6.89
CA GLY A 409 0.67 -9.32 6.85
C GLY A 409 1.37 -8.33 5.93
N ALA A 410 0.87 -8.12 4.72
CA ALA A 410 1.44 -7.18 3.77
C ALA A 410 1.37 -5.73 4.27
N CYS A 411 0.19 -5.26 4.66
CA CYS A 411 -0.02 -3.86 5.06
C CYS A 411 0.74 -3.52 6.35
N PHE A 412 0.66 -4.38 7.37
CA PHE A 412 1.30 -4.12 8.66
C PHE A 412 2.81 -4.37 8.59
N GLY A 413 3.24 -5.38 7.81
CA GLY A 413 4.64 -5.68 7.56
C GLY A 413 5.40 -4.54 6.90
N GLY A 414 4.71 -3.76 6.04
CA GLY A 414 5.25 -2.54 5.46
C GLY A 414 5.75 -1.52 6.48
N ASN A 415 5.29 -1.58 7.73
CA ASN A 415 5.77 -0.75 8.82
C ASN A 415 7.17 -1.12 9.32
N ILE A 416 7.60 -2.36 9.17
CA ILE A 416 8.84 -2.87 9.79
C ILE A 416 10.04 -2.06 9.35
N THR A 417 10.20 -1.80 8.06
CA THR A 417 11.33 -1.03 7.54
C THR A 417 10.91 0.25 6.82
N MET A 418 11.88 1.12 6.59
CA MET A 418 11.68 2.40 5.89
C MET A 418 11.27 2.23 4.43
N ILE A 419 11.52 1.07 3.84
CA ILE A 419 11.29 0.77 2.42
C ILE A 419 10.14 -0.22 2.19
N GLY A 420 9.51 -0.71 3.27
CA GLY A 420 8.46 -1.74 3.18
C GLY A 420 7.13 -1.26 2.59
N SER A 421 6.91 0.05 2.45
CA SER A 421 5.71 0.62 1.82
C SER A 421 6.08 1.87 1.03
N THR A 422 5.37 2.10 -0.08
CA THR A 422 5.49 3.34 -0.87
C THR A 422 5.18 4.58 -0.02
N ALA A 423 4.21 4.50 0.90
CA ALA A 423 3.90 5.59 1.83
C ALA A 423 5.09 5.98 2.71
N ASN A 424 5.89 5.01 3.19
CA ASN A 424 7.10 5.26 3.97
C ASN A 424 8.11 6.08 3.16
N ILE A 425 8.39 5.61 1.94
CA ILE A 425 9.38 6.22 1.03
C ILE A 425 8.99 7.66 0.70
N VAL A 426 7.71 7.89 0.39
CA VAL A 426 7.19 9.22 0.07
C VAL A 426 7.30 10.16 1.28
N ALA A 427 6.88 9.71 2.46
CA ALA A 427 6.94 10.52 3.68
C ALA A 427 8.37 10.89 4.08
N LEU A 428 9.30 9.92 3.98
CA LEU A 428 10.72 10.14 4.25
C LEU A 428 11.35 11.07 3.23
N GLY A 429 11.04 10.91 1.94
CA GLY A 429 11.49 11.82 0.88
C GLY A 429 11.01 13.25 1.10
N MET A 430 9.75 13.44 1.52
CA MET A 430 9.22 14.76 1.89
C MET A 430 9.96 15.35 3.11
N LEU A 431 10.24 14.53 4.12
CA LEU A 431 10.97 14.96 5.32
C LEU A 431 12.39 15.39 4.98
N GLU A 432 13.11 14.62 4.19
CA GLU A 432 14.48 14.94 3.76
C GLU A 432 14.51 16.21 2.90
N LYS A 433 13.61 16.34 1.94
CA LYS A 433 13.51 17.49 1.04
C LYS A 433 13.22 18.80 1.80
N ASN A 434 12.27 18.76 2.74
CA ASN A 434 11.79 19.97 3.42
C ASN A 434 12.59 20.34 4.67
N TYR A 435 13.17 19.37 5.37
CA TYR A 435 13.83 19.58 6.67
C TYR A 435 15.29 19.14 6.72
N LYS A 436 15.80 18.51 5.63
CA LYS A 436 17.15 17.90 5.60
C LYS A 436 17.40 16.95 6.78
N THR A 437 16.32 16.38 7.31
CA THR A 437 16.34 15.45 8.44
C THR A 437 16.25 14.03 7.91
N GLN A 438 17.23 13.20 8.28
CA GLN A 438 17.23 11.77 7.98
C GLN A 438 16.89 11.00 9.26
N ILE A 439 16.02 10.00 9.11
CA ILE A 439 15.68 9.09 10.20
C ILE A 439 16.64 7.91 10.13
N GLY A 440 17.32 7.59 11.24
CA GLY A 440 18.20 6.43 11.29
C GLY A 440 17.43 5.12 11.17
N PHE A 441 18.00 4.18 10.39
CA PHE A 441 17.40 2.85 10.15
C PHE A 441 16.99 2.14 11.45
N TRP A 442 17.87 2.09 12.45
CA TRP A 442 17.58 1.41 13.72
C TRP A 442 16.48 2.07 14.55
N ARG A 443 16.39 3.41 14.46
CA ARG A 443 15.30 4.15 15.13
C ARG A 443 13.94 3.83 14.50
N TRP A 444 13.88 3.75 13.17
CA TRP A 444 12.66 3.31 12.49
C TRP A 444 12.34 1.86 12.82
N LEU A 445 13.32 0.95 12.63
CA LEU A 445 13.13 -0.48 12.83
C LEU A 445 12.58 -0.80 14.22
N GLY A 446 13.03 -0.11 15.27
CA GLY A 446 12.55 -0.33 16.64
C GLY A 446 11.05 -0.12 16.78
N ILE A 447 10.54 1.04 16.38
CA ILE A 447 9.11 1.35 16.50
C ILE A 447 8.29 0.66 15.39
N GLY A 448 8.83 0.56 14.18
CA GLY A 448 8.17 -0.06 13.03
C GLY A 448 7.94 -1.55 13.24
N ALA A 449 8.98 -2.30 13.63
CA ALA A 449 8.86 -3.74 13.91
C ALA A 449 7.94 -4.02 15.10
N LEU A 450 8.02 -3.20 16.16
CA LEU A 450 7.14 -3.33 17.31
C LEU A 450 5.67 -3.07 16.92
N SER A 451 5.42 -1.99 16.17
CA SER A 451 4.07 -1.64 15.68
C SER A 451 3.50 -2.74 14.77
N ALA A 452 4.29 -3.20 13.79
CA ALA A 452 3.88 -4.26 12.88
C ALA A 452 3.63 -5.58 13.62
N GLY A 453 4.53 -5.98 14.53
CA GLY A 453 4.39 -7.21 15.30
C GLY A 453 3.13 -7.22 16.16
N VAL A 454 2.88 -6.14 16.88
CA VAL A 454 1.68 -6.03 17.73
C VAL A 454 0.40 -5.97 16.87
N ALA A 455 0.40 -5.21 15.75
CA ALA A 455 -0.73 -5.16 14.83
C ALA A 455 -1.02 -6.54 14.20
N CYS A 456 0.00 -7.28 13.77
CA CYS A 456 -0.14 -8.65 13.27
C CYS A 456 -0.66 -9.62 14.35
N LEU A 457 -0.19 -9.53 15.58
CA LEU A 457 -0.70 -10.36 16.69
C LEU A 457 -2.18 -10.10 16.97
N VAL A 458 -2.59 -8.83 16.96
CA VAL A 458 -4.00 -8.44 17.11
C VAL A 458 -4.83 -8.99 15.95
N ALA A 459 -4.36 -8.81 14.71
CA ALA A 459 -5.06 -9.34 13.54
C ALA A 459 -5.15 -10.86 13.56
N TRP A 460 -4.09 -11.56 13.90
CA TRP A 460 -4.08 -13.01 14.05
C TRP A 460 -5.11 -13.48 15.08
N ALA A 461 -5.10 -12.89 16.28
CA ALA A 461 -6.05 -13.27 17.35
C ALA A 461 -7.51 -13.04 16.91
N LEU A 462 -7.80 -11.91 16.26
CA LEU A 462 -9.13 -11.61 15.76
C LEU A 462 -9.54 -12.54 14.61
N LEU A 463 -8.62 -12.86 13.68
CA LEU A 463 -8.89 -13.81 12.61
C LEU A 463 -9.19 -15.21 13.17
N MET A 464 -8.46 -15.66 14.19
CA MET A 464 -8.74 -16.96 14.82
C MET A 464 -10.11 -17.00 15.50
N LEU A 465 -10.53 -15.89 16.11
CA LEU A 465 -11.84 -15.78 16.76
C LEU A 465 -12.98 -15.71 15.74
N THR A 466 -12.75 -15.06 14.59
CA THR A 466 -13.80 -14.81 13.59
C THR A 466 -13.81 -15.83 12.45
N SER A 467 -12.74 -16.61 12.26
CA SER A 467 -12.65 -17.60 11.18
C SER A 467 -13.80 -18.61 11.12
N PRO A 468 -14.40 -19.08 12.23
CA PRO A 468 -15.57 -19.98 12.15
C PRO A 468 -16.84 -19.29 11.63
N LEU A 469 -16.88 -17.96 11.61
CA LEU A 469 -18.03 -17.17 11.15
C LEU A 469 -17.88 -16.71 9.70
N MET A 470 -16.71 -16.92 9.10
CA MET A 470 -16.44 -16.52 7.71
C MET A 470 -17.09 -17.50 6.74
N PRO A 471 -17.61 -17.02 5.61
CA PRO A 471 -18.24 -17.86 4.57
C PRO A 471 -17.25 -18.79 3.87
#